data_0c6647fac72abcd60b02850ac7538d7c
#
_entry.id   0c6647fac72abcd60b02850ac7538d7c
#
_cell.length_a   1.000
_cell.length_b   1.000
_cell.length_c   1.000
_cell.angle_alpha   90.00
_cell.angle_beta   90.00
_cell.angle_gamma   90.00
#
_symmetry.space_group_name_H-M   'P 1'
#
loop_
_entity.id
_entity.type
_entity.pdbx_description
1 polymer ?
#
loop_
_entity_poly.entity_id
_entity_poly.type
_entity_poly.pdbx_seq_one_letter_code
_entity_poly.pdbx_strand_id
1 'polypeptide(L)'
;MERGPNVRSLALISPTGLSKDAQERQPNEGLHKALSFPLWSQAFFDLLATRVSIRRFLNMSFQGEPDERLVDYSYKTAHQPGARFAPLAFVSGKLNSPDIRESIYEQLQHPVLVLYDEDPYTGFEALPGLMERHPNWQAKRIVPTRGLPHFDQPEQTFQALDAFWNEPPSDESES
;
A
#
# COMPACT_ATOMS: atom_id res chain seq x y z
N MET A 1 -24.31 2.14 21.80
CA MET A 1 -22.88 1.92 21.55
C MET A 1 -22.76 0.88 20.45
N GLU A 2 -22.56 1.28 19.22
CA GLU A 2 -22.18 0.35 18.16
C GLU A 2 -20.79 -0.15 18.49
N ARG A 3 -20.64 -1.47 18.68
CA ARG A 3 -19.32 -2.08 18.79
C ARG A 3 -18.72 -2.02 17.40
N GLY A 4 -17.68 -1.22 17.23
CA GLY A 4 -16.86 -1.23 16.03
C GLY A 4 -16.33 -2.65 15.72
N PRO A 5 -15.93 -2.94 14.49
CA PRO A 5 -15.39 -4.25 14.14
C PRO A 5 -14.24 -4.59 15.09
N ASN A 6 -14.25 -5.82 15.63
CA ASN A 6 -13.18 -6.33 16.49
C ASN A 6 -11.93 -6.59 15.63
N VAL A 7 -11.11 -5.57 15.44
CA VAL A 7 -9.78 -5.70 14.83
C VAL A 7 -8.86 -6.30 15.89
N ARG A 8 -8.23 -7.44 15.59
CA ARG A 8 -7.29 -8.10 16.50
C ARG A 8 -5.84 -7.77 16.16
N SER A 9 -5.54 -7.66 14.88
CA SER A 9 -4.20 -7.35 14.36
C SER A 9 -4.29 -6.74 12.97
N LEU A 10 -3.20 -6.15 12.51
CA LEU A 10 -3.08 -5.52 11.19
C LEU A 10 -1.88 -6.12 10.45
N ALA A 11 -2.07 -6.50 9.20
CA ALA A 11 -0.98 -6.81 8.29
C ALA A 11 -0.95 -5.75 7.18
N LEU A 12 0.15 -5.03 7.07
CA LEU A 12 0.37 -3.95 6.12
C LEU A 12 1.38 -4.40 5.06
N ILE A 13 1.03 -4.26 3.80
CA ILE A 13 1.90 -4.61 2.67
C ILE A 13 2.36 -3.32 2.01
N SER A 14 3.68 -3.11 1.97
CA SER A 14 4.30 -1.90 1.42
C SER A 14 3.59 -0.61 1.82
N PRO A 15 3.37 -0.37 3.13
CA PRO A 15 2.64 0.81 3.56
C PRO A 15 3.42 2.09 3.29
N THR A 16 2.72 3.15 2.89
CA THR A 16 3.27 4.49 2.75
C THR A 16 3.52 5.14 4.13
N GLY A 17 4.24 6.28 4.19
CA GLY A 17 4.50 7.00 5.44
C GLY A 17 5.72 6.53 6.23
N LEU A 18 6.46 5.55 5.73
CA LEU A 18 7.65 4.99 6.41
C LEU A 18 8.97 5.43 5.77
N SER A 19 8.95 6.28 4.77
CA SER A 19 10.15 6.89 4.20
C SER A 19 10.77 7.91 5.16
N LYS A 20 12.07 8.14 5.02
CA LYS A 20 12.81 9.10 5.85
C LYS A 20 12.31 10.54 5.65
N ASP A 21 12.02 10.88 4.41
CA ASP A 21 11.48 12.16 4.01
C ASP A 21 9.95 12.08 3.94
N ALA A 22 9.32 12.03 5.12
CA ALA A 22 7.87 11.92 5.25
C ALA A 22 7.06 13.15 4.75
N GLN A 23 7.68 14.08 4.06
CA GLN A 23 6.97 15.01 3.16
C GLN A 23 6.48 14.25 1.92
N GLU A 24 5.84 13.13 2.17
CA GLU A 24 5.12 12.41 1.15
C GLU A 24 4.18 13.36 0.47
N ARG A 25 4.13 13.24 -0.85
CA ARG A 25 3.40 14.06 -1.80
C ARG A 25 2.20 14.76 -1.17
N GLN A 26 2.39 16.01 -0.78
CA GLN A 26 1.30 16.86 -0.32
C GLN A 26 0.20 16.87 -1.38
N PRO A 27 -1.07 16.80 -0.99
CA PRO A 27 -2.18 16.88 -1.93
C PRO A 27 -2.07 18.14 -2.80
N ASN A 28 -1.98 17.95 -4.10
CA ASN A 28 -1.96 19.07 -5.05
C ASN A 28 -3.38 19.32 -5.58
N GLU A 29 -4.08 20.26 -4.93
CA GLU A 29 -5.43 20.63 -5.29
C GLU A 29 -5.56 21.16 -6.72
N GLY A 30 -4.59 21.94 -7.20
CA GLY A 30 -4.57 22.47 -8.55
C GLY A 30 -4.44 21.36 -9.58
N LEU A 31 -3.49 20.44 -9.37
CA LEU A 31 -3.31 19.27 -10.21
C LEU A 31 -4.56 18.38 -10.20
N HIS A 32 -5.13 18.15 -9.01
CA HIS A 32 -6.34 17.33 -8.90
C HIS A 32 -7.51 17.94 -9.68
N LYS A 33 -7.77 19.23 -9.53
CA LYS A 33 -8.81 19.95 -10.27
C LYS A 33 -8.59 19.88 -11.78
N ALA A 34 -7.34 20.06 -12.23
CA ALA A 34 -6.99 19.95 -13.63
C ALA A 34 -7.23 18.55 -14.18
N LEU A 35 -6.72 17.51 -13.50
CA LEU A 35 -6.87 16.11 -13.91
C LEU A 35 -8.32 15.60 -13.84
N SER A 36 -9.12 16.12 -12.91
CA SER A 36 -10.51 15.70 -12.68
C SER A 36 -11.52 16.53 -13.47
N PHE A 37 -11.09 17.47 -14.29
CA PHE A 37 -11.99 18.34 -15.03
C PHE A 37 -12.82 17.52 -16.04
N PRO A 38 -14.17 17.63 -16.03
CA PRO A 38 -15.05 16.72 -16.74
C PRO A 38 -14.83 16.62 -18.24
N LEU A 39 -14.34 17.73 -18.88
CA LEU A 39 -14.20 17.80 -20.34
C LEU A 39 -13.11 16.88 -20.88
N TRP A 40 -12.02 16.65 -20.15
CA TRP A 40 -10.88 15.85 -20.62
C TRP A 40 -10.43 14.73 -19.68
N SER A 41 -10.92 14.68 -18.45
CA SER A 41 -10.45 13.69 -17.46
C SER A 41 -10.67 12.25 -17.93
N GLN A 42 -11.76 11.97 -18.63
CA GLN A 42 -12.01 10.64 -19.17
C GLN A 42 -11.05 10.31 -20.30
N ALA A 43 -10.89 11.19 -21.29
CA ALA A 43 -9.99 10.97 -22.41
C ALA A 43 -8.52 10.80 -21.97
N PHE A 44 -8.09 11.59 -20.99
CA PHE A 44 -6.76 11.45 -20.39
C PHE A 44 -6.60 10.10 -19.67
N PHE A 45 -7.61 9.71 -18.92
CA PHE A 45 -7.59 8.42 -18.24
C PHE A 45 -7.60 7.24 -19.21
N ASP A 46 -8.41 7.31 -20.28
CA ASP A 46 -8.48 6.26 -21.31
C ASP A 46 -7.11 6.04 -21.99
N LEU A 47 -6.32 7.12 -22.16
CA LEU A 47 -4.97 7.02 -22.67
C LEU A 47 -4.04 6.26 -21.68
N LEU A 48 -4.21 6.48 -20.38
CA LEU A 48 -3.46 5.77 -19.35
C LEU A 48 -3.95 4.33 -19.13
N ALA A 49 -5.22 4.06 -19.40
CA ALA A 49 -5.86 2.76 -19.21
C ALA A 49 -5.68 1.81 -20.41
N THR A 50 -4.71 2.08 -21.29
CA THR A 50 -4.38 1.14 -22.39
C THR A 50 -3.65 -0.09 -21.83
N ARG A 51 -3.76 -1.25 -22.50
CA ARG A 51 -3.04 -2.47 -22.12
C ARG A 51 -1.53 -2.27 -22.01
N VAL A 52 -0.97 -1.44 -22.90
CA VAL A 52 0.47 -1.11 -22.90
C VAL A 52 0.85 -0.33 -21.65
N SER A 53 0.08 0.69 -21.31
CA SER A 53 0.31 1.48 -20.10
C SER A 53 0.12 0.64 -18.83
N ILE A 54 -0.94 -0.15 -18.75
CA ILE A 54 -1.21 -1.06 -17.63
C ILE A 54 -0.05 -2.02 -17.44
N ARG A 55 0.41 -2.69 -18.50
CA ARG A 55 1.57 -3.59 -18.42
C ARG A 55 2.82 -2.86 -17.93
N ARG A 56 3.07 -1.65 -18.40
CA ARG A 56 4.21 -0.85 -17.95
C ARG A 56 4.12 -0.53 -16.44
N PHE A 57 2.94 -0.15 -15.93
CA PHE A 57 2.74 0.10 -14.51
C PHE A 57 2.90 -1.16 -13.67
N LEU A 58 2.36 -2.27 -14.12
CA LEU A 58 2.54 -3.57 -13.46
C LEU A 58 4.01 -3.99 -13.43
N ASN A 59 4.74 -3.87 -14.54
CA ASN A 59 6.18 -4.16 -14.59
C ASN A 59 7.02 -3.34 -13.59
N MET A 60 6.56 -2.17 -13.20
CA MET A 60 7.24 -1.37 -12.17
C MET A 60 7.05 -1.93 -10.75
N SER A 61 5.95 -2.65 -10.52
CA SER A 61 5.55 -3.19 -9.21
C SER A 61 5.83 -4.69 -9.04
N PHE A 62 6.40 -5.35 -10.06
CA PHE A 62 6.74 -6.76 -10.05
C PHE A 62 8.24 -6.98 -10.32
N GLN A 63 8.80 -8.03 -9.76
CA GLN A 63 10.18 -8.47 -10.07
C GLN A 63 10.26 -9.14 -11.45
N GLY A 64 9.21 -9.79 -11.89
CA GLY A 64 9.08 -10.45 -13.17
C GLY A 64 8.05 -9.81 -14.09
N GLU A 65 7.75 -10.48 -15.20
CA GLU A 65 6.65 -10.05 -16.07
C GLU A 65 5.30 -10.36 -15.40
N PRO A 66 4.34 -9.41 -15.40
CA PRO A 66 3.02 -9.66 -14.85
C PRO A 66 2.25 -10.68 -15.69
N ASP A 67 1.46 -11.53 -15.03
CA ASP A 67 0.57 -12.48 -15.70
C ASP A 67 -0.41 -11.72 -16.63
N GLU A 68 -0.57 -12.20 -17.87
CA GLU A 68 -1.49 -11.63 -18.84
C GLU A 68 -2.93 -11.57 -18.34
N ARG A 69 -3.34 -12.52 -17.48
CA ARG A 69 -4.66 -12.49 -16.84
C ARG A 69 -4.81 -11.28 -15.90
N LEU A 70 -3.73 -10.86 -15.24
CA LEU A 70 -3.74 -9.66 -14.41
C LEU A 70 -3.83 -8.39 -15.27
N VAL A 71 -3.11 -8.35 -16.40
CA VAL A 71 -3.23 -7.25 -17.39
C VAL A 71 -4.67 -7.16 -17.92
N ASP A 72 -5.27 -8.29 -18.29
CA ASP A 72 -6.65 -8.37 -18.77
C ASP A 72 -7.67 -7.94 -17.70
N TYR A 73 -7.49 -8.38 -16.47
CA TYR A 73 -8.32 -7.99 -15.34
C TYR A 73 -8.22 -6.49 -15.09
N SER A 74 -6.99 -5.96 -15.02
CA SER A 74 -6.74 -4.54 -14.81
C SER A 74 -7.34 -3.68 -15.95
N TYR A 75 -7.21 -4.14 -17.19
CA TYR A 75 -7.84 -3.47 -18.33
C TYR A 75 -9.37 -3.41 -18.21
N LYS A 76 -10.01 -4.53 -17.89
CA LYS A 76 -11.46 -4.60 -17.72
C LYS A 76 -11.95 -3.72 -16.57
N THR A 77 -11.24 -3.73 -15.44
CA THR A 77 -11.60 -2.92 -14.27
C THR A 77 -11.37 -1.42 -14.51
N ALA A 78 -10.31 -1.07 -15.23
CA ALA A 78 -10.03 0.32 -15.60
C ALA A 78 -11.09 0.93 -16.55
N HIS A 79 -11.88 0.11 -17.25
CA HIS A 79 -12.95 0.57 -18.15
C HIS A 79 -14.35 0.54 -17.51
N GLN A 80 -14.42 0.31 -16.19
CA GLN A 80 -15.70 0.42 -15.48
C GLN A 80 -16.10 1.89 -15.22
N PRO A 81 -17.39 2.19 -15.10
CA PRO A 81 -17.84 3.52 -14.72
C PRO A 81 -17.19 4.00 -13.44
N GLY A 82 -16.59 5.19 -13.48
CA GLY A 82 -15.93 5.78 -12.30
C GLY A 82 -14.50 5.32 -12.03
N ALA A 83 -13.93 4.37 -12.77
CA ALA A 83 -12.59 3.84 -12.57
C ALA A 83 -11.48 4.92 -12.57
N ARG A 84 -11.69 6.05 -13.25
CA ARG A 84 -10.71 7.16 -13.32
C ARG A 84 -10.48 7.87 -11.97
N PHE A 85 -11.43 7.87 -11.06
CA PHE A 85 -11.36 8.72 -9.87
C PHE A 85 -10.22 8.35 -8.93
N ALA A 86 -10.02 7.08 -8.62
CA ALA A 86 -8.96 6.63 -7.73
C ALA A 86 -7.54 6.88 -8.31
N PRO A 87 -7.22 6.51 -9.56
CA PRO A 87 -5.91 6.81 -10.14
C PRO A 87 -5.60 8.32 -10.24
N LEU A 88 -6.59 9.15 -10.59
CA LEU A 88 -6.41 10.60 -10.64
C LEU A 88 -6.20 11.20 -9.25
N ALA A 89 -6.88 10.69 -8.23
CA ALA A 89 -6.63 11.06 -6.84
C ALA A 89 -5.25 10.61 -6.34
N PHE A 90 -4.80 9.41 -6.73
CA PHE A 90 -3.46 8.91 -6.43
C PHE A 90 -2.36 9.81 -7.04
N VAL A 91 -2.44 10.09 -8.34
CA VAL A 91 -1.45 10.92 -9.06
C VAL A 91 -1.38 12.34 -8.48
N SER A 92 -2.50 12.88 -8.02
CA SER A 92 -2.58 14.21 -7.39
C SER A 92 -2.22 14.22 -5.89
N GLY A 93 -1.87 13.07 -5.30
CA GLY A 93 -1.56 12.94 -3.88
C GLY A 93 -2.77 12.98 -2.94
N LYS A 94 -3.99 13.04 -3.47
CA LYS A 94 -5.21 13.11 -2.65
C LYS A 94 -5.57 11.82 -1.89
N LEU A 95 -4.98 10.69 -2.26
CA LEU A 95 -5.11 9.46 -1.50
C LEU A 95 -4.10 9.34 -0.36
N ASN A 96 -3.09 10.20 -0.32
CA ASN A 96 -2.13 10.21 0.77
C ASN A 96 -2.74 10.89 1.98
N SER A 97 -2.62 10.27 3.14
CA SER A 97 -2.96 10.90 4.42
C SER A 97 -1.74 11.71 4.88
N PRO A 98 -1.85 13.03 5.01
CA PRO A 98 -0.79 13.83 5.61
C PRO A 98 -0.49 13.30 7.01
N ASP A 99 0.79 13.27 7.37
CA ASP A 99 1.25 12.89 8.71
C ASP A 99 0.73 11.52 9.19
N ILE A 100 0.57 10.55 8.26
CA ILE A 100 0.01 9.21 8.54
C ILE A 100 0.76 8.51 9.68
N ARG A 101 2.07 8.75 9.79
CA ARG A 101 2.92 8.18 10.83
C ARG A 101 2.45 8.63 12.20
N GLU A 102 2.38 9.94 12.41
CA GLU A 102 2.04 10.57 13.69
C GLU A 102 0.54 10.45 14.00
N SER A 103 -0.30 10.59 12.95
CA SER A 103 -1.76 10.59 13.13
C SER A 103 -2.38 9.20 13.25
N ILE A 104 -1.73 8.17 12.71
CA ILE A 104 -2.27 6.80 12.68
C ILE A 104 -1.27 5.80 13.26
N TYR A 105 -0.06 5.67 12.69
CA TYR A 105 0.82 4.56 13.02
C TYR A 105 1.30 4.59 14.46
N GLU A 106 1.67 5.75 14.99
CA GLU A 106 2.09 5.92 16.39
C GLU A 106 0.95 5.76 17.40
N GLN A 107 -0.30 5.71 16.93
CA GLN A 107 -1.47 5.52 17.79
C GLN A 107 -2.02 4.09 17.76
N LEU A 108 -1.48 3.21 16.91
CA LEU A 108 -1.94 1.83 16.81
C LEU A 108 -1.51 1.02 18.03
N GLN A 109 -2.50 0.48 18.75
CA GLN A 109 -2.28 -0.38 19.92
C GLN A 109 -2.36 -1.87 19.60
N HIS A 110 -2.87 -2.22 18.43
CA HIS A 110 -3.00 -3.60 17.98
C HIS A 110 -1.65 -4.13 17.46
N PRO A 111 -1.41 -5.44 17.50
CA PRO A 111 -0.28 -6.04 16.80
C PRO A 111 -0.28 -5.67 15.32
N VAL A 112 0.86 -5.23 14.80
CA VAL A 112 1.04 -4.83 13.40
C VAL A 112 2.20 -5.60 12.79
N LEU A 113 1.97 -6.25 11.67
CA LEU A 113 3.00 -6.83 10.81
C LEU A 113 3.18 -5.99 9.56
N VAL A 114 4.40 -5.58 9.25
CA VAL A 114 4.76 -4.92 7.98
C VAL A 114 5.50 -5.92 7.09
N LEU A 115 4.93 -6.20 5.92
CA LEU A 115 5.59 -6.94 4.84
C LEU A 115 6.13 -5.96 3.82
N TYR A 116 7.44 -5.99 3.57
CA TYR A 116 8.10 -5.01 2.72
C TYR A 116 9.35 -5.58 2.04
N ASP A 117 9.81 -4.88 1.02
CA ASP A 117 11.13 -5.01 0.40
C ASP A 117 11.44 -3.71 -0.37
N GLU A 118 11.76 -3.80 -1.66
CA GLU A 118 11.82 -2.63 -2.52
C GLU A 118 10.43 -2.22 -2.97
N ASP A 119 10.20 -0.90 -3.04
CA ASP A 119 8.95 -0.34 -3.56
C ASP A 119 9.27 0.94 -4.36
N PRO A 120 8.79 1.06 -5.62
CA PRO A 120 9.06 2.22 -6.45
C PRO A 120 8.39 3.52 -5.98
N TYR A 121 7.48 3.43 -5.02
CA TYR A 121 6.64 4.56 -4.59
C TYR A 121 6.89 5.01 -3.15
N THR A 122 7.48 4.16 -2.29
CA THR A 122 7.72 4.47 -0.88
C THR A 122 9.03 3.86 -0.37
N GLY A 123 9.57 4.45 0.71
CA GLY A 123 10.71 3.91 1.46
C GLY A 123 10.28 3.39 2.82
N PHE A 124 11.20 2.70 3.51
CA PHE A 124 10.94 2.07 4.83
C PHE A 124 12.00 2.45 5.87
N GLU A 125 12.75 3.53 5.63
CA GLU A 125 13.87 3.93 6.49
C GLU A 125 13.43 4.35 7.90
N ALA A 126 12.18 4.76 8.08
CA ALA A 126 11.64 5.12 9.38
C ALA A 126 11.08 3.92 10.16
N LEU A 127 10.91 2.75 9.51
CA LEU A 127 10.33 1.57 10.13
C LEU A 127 11.10 1.06 11.36
N PRO A 128 12.45 0.96 11.35
CA PRO A 128 13.19 0.55 12.55
C PRO A 128 12.93 1.44 13.77
N GLY A 129 12.97 2.75 13.59
CA GLY A 129 12.69 3.69 14.69
C GLY A 129 11.24 3.66 15.19
N LEU A 130 10.29 3.31 14.32
CA LEU A 130 8.90 3.09 14.72
C LEU A 130 8.80 1.83 15.59
N MET A 131 9.43 0.73 15.20
CA MET A 131 9.43 -0.53 15.94
C MET A 131 10.14 -0.41 17.31
N GLU A 132 11.19 0.41 17.42
CA GLU A 132 11.84 0.69 18.69
C GLU A 132 10.91 1.38 19.71
N ARG A 133 10.01 2.26 19.22
CA ARG A 133 9.04 2.97 20.07
C ARG A 133 7.77 2.18 20.32
N HIS A 134 7.43 1.26 19.45
CA HIS A 134 6.16 0.51 19.46
C HIS A 134 6.43 -1.00 19.38
N PRO A 135 6.57 -1.70 20.51
CA PRO A 135 6.88 -3.14 20.54
C PRO A 135 5.81 -4.03 19.90
N ASN A 136 4.60 -3.51 19.71
CA ASN A 136 3.51 -4.18 19.01
C ASN A 136 3.68 -4.22 17.48
N TRP A 137 4.73 -3.58 16.93
CA TRP A 137 5.06 -3.61 15.52
C TRP A 137 6.13 -4.65 15.23
N GLN A 138 5.90 -5.44 14.20
CA GLN A 138 6.84 -6.41 13.63
C GLN A 138 7.02 -6.12 12.14
N ALA A 139 8.17 -6.47 11.60
CA ALA A 139 8.45 -6.32 10.19
C ALA A 139 9.10 -7.57 9.60
N LYS A 140 8.66 -7.97 8.43
CA LYS A 140 9.25 -9.07 7.67
C LYS A 140 9.60 -8.62 6.27
N ARG A 141 10.87 -8.65 5.94
CA ARG A 141 11.33 -8.39 4.58
C ARG A 141 11.09 -9.64 3.74
N ILE A 142 10.37 -9.50 2.62
CA ILE A 142 10.02 -10.57 1.67
C ILE A 142 10.78 -10.32 0.38
N VAL A 143 11.79 -11.11 0.10
CA VAL A 143 12.76 -10.86 -0.99
C VAL A 143 12.80 -11.98 -2.02
N PRO A 144 12.97 -11.62 -3.30
CA PRO A 144 12.91 -10.27 -3.89
C PRO A 144 11.47 -9.87 -4.24
N THR A 145 11.07 -8.63 -3.90
CA THR A 145 9.76 -8.09 -4.30
C THR A 145 9.83 -6.60 -4.63
N ARG A 146 8.82 -6.08 -5.34
CA ARG A 146 8.70 -4.67 -5.71
C ARG A 146 7.36 -4.05 -5.35
N GLY A 147 7.00 -4.13 -4.06
CA GLY A 147 5.76 -3.55 -3.54
C GLY A 147 4.58 -4.54 -3.48
N LEU A 148 4.62 -5.66 -4.20
CA LEU A 148 3.55 -6.67 -4.24
C LEU A 148 4.04 -8.07 -3.83
N PRO A 149 4.52 -8.26 -2.59
CA PRO A 149 5.09 -9.52 -2.13
C PRO A 149 4.17 -10.73 -2.29
N HIS A 150 2.86 -10.55 -2.15
CA HIS A 150 1.88 -11.62 -2.30
C HIS A 150 1.74 -12.14 -3.74
N PHE A 151 2.26 -11.41 -4.72
CA PHE A 151 2.37 -11.87 -6.11
C PHE A 151 3.76 -12.41 -6.42
N ASP A 152 4.82 -11.68 -6.04
CA ASP A 152 6.20 -12.05 -6.35
C ASP A 152 6.68 -13.26 -5.53
N GLN A 153 6.29 -13.31 -4.24
CA GLN A 153 6.73 -14.33 -3.27
C GLN A 153 5.54 -14.83 -2.43
N PRO A 154 4.53 -15.49 -3.04
CA PRO A 154 3.31 -15.88 -2.33
C PRO A 154 3.58 -16.81 -1.15
N GLU A 155 4.50 -17.76 -1.29
CA GLU A 155 4.84 -18.72 -0.24
C GLU A 155 5.47 -18.04 0.99
N GLN A 156 6.44 -17.15 0.77
CA GLN A 156 7.08 -16.41 1.86
C GLN A 156 6.08 -15.46 2.54
N THR A 157 5.21 -14.82 1.74
CA THR A 157 4.16 -13.94 2.24
C THR A 157 3.16 -14.72 3.10
N PHE A 158 2.71 -15.88 2.63
CA PHE A 158 1.81 -16.74 3.38
C PHE A 158 2.43 -17.19 4.70
N GLN A 159 3.67 -17.69 4.67
CA GLN A 159 4.38 -18.12 5.88
C GLN A 159 4.53 -16.99 6.90
N ALA A 160 4.82 -15.78 6.46
CA ALA A 160 4.94 -14.62 7.35
C ALA A 160 3.60 -14.23 8.00
N LEU A 161 2.51 -14.27 7.22
CA LEU A 161 1.16 -14.02 7.73
C LEU A 161 0.69 -15.12 8.68
N ASP A 162 0.93 -16.38 8.32
CA ASP A 162 0.56 -17.53 9.13
C ASP A 162 1.27 -17.53 10.49
N ALA A 163 2.60 -17.27 10.48
CA ALA A 163 3.38 -17.13 11.70
C ALA A 163 2.82 -16.00 12.58
N PHE A 164 2.56 -14.81 12.01
CA PHE A 164 2.06 -13.66 12.75
C PHE A 164 0.68 -13.89 13.38
N TRP A 165 -0.21 -14.61 12.71
CA TRP A 165 -1.56 -14.85 13.23
C TRP A 165 -1.67 -16.03 14.16
N ASN A 166 -0.72 -16.99 14.11
CA ASN A 166 -0.66 -18.16 14.96
C ASN A 166 0.35 -18.03 16.10
N GLU A 167 1.12 -16.93 16.15
CA GLU A 167 1.99 -16.64 17.28
C GLU A 167 1.12 -16.42 18.53
N PRO A 168 1.31 -17.20 19.61
CA PRO A 168 0.57 -16.96 20.84
C PRO A 168 0.85 -15.52 21.29
N PRO A 169 -0.15 -14.80 21.83
CA PRO A 169 0.08 -13.50 22.41
C PRO A 169 1.25 -13.64 23.38
N SER A 170 2.28 -12.81 23.21
CA SER A 170 3.38 -12.74 24.17
C SER A 170 2.75 -12.54 25.53
N ASP A 171 2.86 -13.56 26.40
CA ASP A 171 2.39 -13.49 27.78
C ASP A 171 2.96 -12.21 28.37
N GLU A 172 2.07 -11.26 28.64
CA GLU A 172 2.37 -10.25 29.65
C GLU A 172 2.58 -11.04 30.92
N SER A 173 3.83 -11.42 31.12
CA SER A 173 4.33 -12.09 32.31
C SER A 173 3.84 -11.36 33.55
N GLU A 174 3.05 -12.11 34.30
CA GLU A 174 2.90 -11.98 35.74
C GLU A 174 4.05 -11.19 36.37
N SER A 175 3.75 -10.02 36.91
CA SER A 175 4.46 -9.42 38.02
C SER A 175 3.56 -8.47 38.79
#